data_1913845d09a6e80f4af5cebd8d9f793d
#
_entry.id   1913845d09a6e80f4af5cebd8d9f793d
#
_cell.length_a   1.000
_cell.length_b   1.000
_cell.length_c   1.000
_cell.angle_alpha   90.00
_cell.angle_beta   90.00
_cell.angle_gamma   90.00
#
_symmetry.space_group_name_H-M   'P 1'
#
loop_
_entity.id
_entity.type
_entity.pdbx_description
1 polymer ?
#
loop_
_entity_poly.entity_id
_entity_poly.type
_entity_poly.pdbx_seq_one_letter_code
_entity_poly.pdbx_strand_id
1 'polypeptide(L)'
;MSYQQSLAGKVFSKENLPTMVEEYVKDRILRGIYKGGDHLVEMDIAEELGISRGPVREGIKAVEKTGIITLEPRRGAYVTKFDSDSIQEVFEIRLLLEVSIFEDLIRGKKLTDADFDALHALVDEMIETARTNPDKDEAILAINQMDIEFHQYIWRKSGSRRKEKILNEHFFQLRIAMLYDTKMTRNLAKTAHDHIAIINCLRNGDLENCRQALIDHIETY
;
A
#
# COMPACT_ATOMS: atom_id res chain seq x y z
N MET A 1 17.90 14.56 3.87
CA MET A 1 17.90 14.32 5.34
C MET A 1 18.18 12.84 5.58
N SER A 2 19.04 12.47 6.55
CA SER A 2 19.28 11.05 6.83
C SER A 2 18.02 10.43 7.45
N TYR A 3 17.76 9.13 7.17
CA TYR A 3 16.65 8.37 7.76
C TYR A 3 16.66 8.43 9.30
N GLN A 4 17.84 8.56 9.92
CA GLN A 4 18.01 8.83 11.34
C GLN A 4 17.34 10.13 11.81
N GLN A 5 17.22 11.15 10.98
CA GLN A 5 16.52 12.40 11.34
C GLN A 5 14.99 12.26 11.26
N SER A 6 14.47 11.39 10.41
CA SER A 6 13.04 11.03 10.34
C SER A 6 12.59 10.17 11.53
N LEU A 7 13.52 9.42 12.15
CA LEU A 7 13.28 8.61 13.34
C LEU A 7 13.61 9.34 14.66
N ALA A 8 14.09 10.60 14.61
CA ALA A 8 14.50 11.39 15.77
C ALA A 8 13.29 11.74 16.67
N GLY A 9 12.80 10.78 17.41
CA GLY A 9 11.68 10.87 18.36
C GLY A 9 11.10 9.50 18.73
N LYS A 10 11.41 8.44 17.98
CA LYS A 10 11.02 7.08 18.35
C LYS A 10 12.19 6.38 19.07
N VAL A 11 12.09 6.24 20.38
CA VAL A 11 13.04 5.40 21.14
C VAL A 11 12.65 3.94 20.86
N PHE A 12 13.40 3.28 19.99
CA PHE A 12 13.22 1.85 19.74
C PHE A 12 13.85 1.04 20.87
N SER A 13 13.05 0.25 21.57
CA SER A 13 13.57 -0.81 22.44
C SER A 13 14.25 -1.90 21.60
N LYS A 14 15.13 -2.69 22.18
CA LYS A 14 15.77 -3.82 21.47
C LYS A 14 14.76 -4.78 20.82
N GLU A 15 13.55 -4.87 21.36
CA GLU A 15 12.46 -5.73 20.87
C GLU A 15 11.84 -5.19 19.56
N ASN A 16 11.98 -3.89 19.27
CA ASN A 16 11.39 -3.24 18.10
C ASN A 16 12.38 -3.05 16.93
N LEU A 17 13.65 -3.46 17.09
CA LEU A 17 14.66 -3.31 16.03
C LEU A 17 14.31 -4.07 14.74
N PRO A 18 13.80 -5.32 14.75
CA PRO A 18 13.38 -6.00 13.53
C PRO A 18 12.25 -5.25 12.80
N THR A 19 11.27 -4.70 13.52
CA THR A 19 10.17 -3.89 12.94
C THR A 19 10.72 -2.61 12.31
N MET A 20 11.69 -1.95 12.96
CA MET A 20 12.34 -0.78 12.39
C MET A 20 13.07 -1.10 11.08
N VAL A 21 13.74 -2.26 11.01
CA VAL A 21 14.40 -2.73 9.78
C VAL A 21 13.37 -3.03 8.70
N GLU A 22 12.26 -3.66 9.06
CA GLU A 22 11.15 -3.93 8.15
C GLU A 22 10.61 -2.63 7.54
N GLU A 23 10.29 -1.63 8.38
CA GLU A 23 9.82 -0.32 7.93
C GLU A 23 10.88 0.39 7.06
N TYR A 24 12.14 0.34 7.44
CA TYR A 24 13.26 0.90 6.68
C TYR A 24 13.36 0.31 5.27
N VAL A 25 13.38 -1.03 5.16
CA VAL A 25 13.52 -1.71 3.86
C VAL A 25 12.31 -1.40 2.97
N LYS A 26 11.09 -1.45 3.54
CA LYS A 26 9.85 -1.13 2.85
C LYS A 26 9.86 0.32 2.31
N ASP A 27 10.26 1.29 3.12
CA ASP A 27 10.36 2.70 2.69
C ASP A 27 11.37 2.87 1.54
N ARG A 28 12.53 2.21 1.63
CA ARG A 28 13.56 2.26 0.58
C ARG A 28 13.07 1.69 -0.75
N ILE A 29 12.29 0.61 -0.72
CA ILE A 29 11.69 0.02 -1.92
C ILE A 29 10.63 0.96 -2.50
N LEU A 30 9.74 1.51 -1.67
CA LEU A 30 8.69 2.44 -2.11
C LEU A 30 9.24 3.73 -2.73
N ARG A 31 10.32 4.26 -2.16
CA ARG A 31 11.01 5.44 -2.71
C ARG A 31 11.85 5.12 -3.95
N GLY A 32 11.95 3.85 -4.34
CA GLY A 32 12.75 3.40 -5.48
C GLY A 32 14.27 3.50 -5.27
N ILE A 33 14.70 3.62 -4.00
CA ILE A 33 16.12 3.57 -3.62
C ILE A 33 16.63 2.14 -3.79
N TYR A 34 15.86 1.15 -3.30
CA TYR A 34 16.05 -0.25 -3.66
C TYR A 34 15.12 -0.61 -4.82
N LYS A 35 15.69 -1.11 -5.89
CA LYS A 35 14.98 -1.46 -7.13
C LYS A 35 14.80 -2.98 -7.25
N GLY A 36 13.84 -3.41 -8.04
CA GLY A 36 13.65 -4.82 -8.34
C GLY A 36 14.93 -5.50 -8.84
N GLY A 37 15.36 -6.54 -8.15
CA GLY A 37 16.59 -7.29 -8.39
C GLY A 37 17.81 -6.82 -7.57
N ASP A 38 17.71 -5.74 -6.83
CA ASP A 38 18.83 -5.30 -5.98
C ASP A 38 19.07 -6.28 -4.83
N HIS A 39 20.34 -6.53 -4.54
CA HIS A 39 20.77 -7.35 -3.43
C HIS A 39 20.76 -6.53 -2.13
N LEU A 40 20.03 -6.98 -1.11
CA LEU A 40 19.97 -6.37 0.21
C LEU A 40 21.10 -6.92 1.07
N VAL A 41 22.15 -6.13 1.26
CA VAL A 41 23.32 -6.54 2.04
C VAL A 41 23.07 -6.26 3.53
N GLU A 42 22.94 -7.31 4.34
CA GLU A 42 22.68 -7.19 5.80
C GLU A 42 23.69 -6.28 6.51
N MET A 43 24.94 -6.28 6.05
CA MET A 43 26.02 -5.51 6.66
C MET A 43 25.83 -4.02 6.41
N ASP A 44 25.48 -3.63 5.19
CA ASP A 44 25.28 -2.24 4.81
C ASP A 44 24.08 -1.64 5.55
N ILE A 45 22.98 -2.40 5.64
CA ILE A 45 21.78 -2.00 6.41
C ILE A 45 22.12 -1.86 7.91
N ALA A 46 22.89 -2.80 8.46
CA ALA A 46 23.32 -2.74 9.87
C ALA A 46 24.17 -1.51 10.17
N GLU A 47 25.10 -1.19 9.27
CA GLU A 47 25.95 0.01 9.37
C GLU A 47 25.14 1.31 9.26
N GLU A 48 24.26 1.40 8.27
CA GLU A 48 23.41 2.58 8.06
C GLU A 48 22.47 2.86 9.24
N LEU A 49 21.91 1.79 9.84
CA LEU A 49 21.00 1.89 10.97
C LEU A 49 21.74 1.95 12.34
N GLY A 50 23.02 1.69 12.38
CA GLY A 50 23.81 1.68 13.62
C GLY A 50 23.44 0.53 14.57
N ILE A 51 23.02 -0.62 14.03
CA ILE A 51 22.59 -1.80 14.80
C ILE A 51 23.38 -3.06 14.42
N SER A 52 23.23 -4.13 15.20
CA SER A 52 23.86 -5.41 14.86
C SER A 52 23.09 -6.14 13.73
N ARG A 53 23.75 -7.09 13.07
CA ARG A 53 23.18 -7.87 11.95
C ARG A 53 22.01 -8.79 12.35
N GLY A 54 21.90 -9.18 13.63
CA GLY A 54 20.82 -10.05 14.09
C GLY A 54 19.42 -9.45 13.83
N PRO A 55 19.09 -8.29 14.38
CA PRO A 55 17.84 -7.59 14.08
C PRO A 55 17.60 -7.32 12.59
N VAL A 56 18.67 -7.04 11.82
CA VAL A 56 18.57 -6.83 10.36
C VAL A 56 18.07 -8.09 9.67
N ARG A 57 18.64 -9.24 10.01
CA ARG A 57 18.23 -10.52 9.45
C ARG A 57 16.79 -10.88 9.78
N GLU A 58 16.35 -10.61 11.01
CA GLU A 58 14.96 -10.86 11.42
C GLU A 58 13.98 -9.89 10.72
N GLY A 59 14.34 -8.61 10.56
CA GLY A 59 13.54 -7.66 9.80
C GLY A 59 13.43 -8.03 8.32
N ILE A 60 14.54 -8.43 7.68
CA ILE A 60 14.53 -8.93 6.29
C ILE A 60 13.62 -10.15 6.13
N LYS A 61 13.64 -11.11 7.06
CA LYS A 61 12.71 -12.26 7.05
C LYS A 61 11.25 -11.83 7.23
N ALA A 62 10.98 -10.77 7.99
CA ALA A 62 9.64 -10.23 8.12
C ALA A 62 9.16 -9.61 6.80
N VAL A 63 10.05 -8.87 6.12
CA VAL A 63 9.75 -8.31 4.78
C VAL A 63 9.54 -9.40 3.73
N GLU A 64 10.31 -10.49 3.76
CA GLU A 64 10.17 -11.61 2.81
C GLU A 64 8.75 -12.19 2.83
N LYS A 65 8.10 -12.27 3.98
CA LYS A 65 6.72 -12.75 4.10
C LYS A 65 5.70 -11.90 3.33
N THR A 66 6.03 -10.67 3.00
CA THR A 66 5.18 -9.79 2.17
C THR A 66 5.37 -10.01 0.67
N GLY A 67 6.34 -10.85 0.26
CA GLY A 67 6.63 -11.15 -1.13
C GLY A 67 7.37 -10.04 -1.90
N ILE A 68 7.70 -8.92 -1.26
CA ILE A 68 8.44 -7.82 -1.92
C ILE A 68 9.96 -8.03 -1.95
N ILE A 69 10.44 -9.01 -1.22
CA ILE A 69 11.81 -9.54 -1.34
C ILE A 69 11.78 -11.05 -1.39
N THR A 70 12.83 -11.64 -1.94
CA THR A 70 13.06 -13.08 -2.03
C THR A 70 14.35 -13.44 -1.31
N LEU A 71 14.34 -14.51 -0.52
CA LEU A 71 15.56 -15.08 0.06
C LEU A 71 16.10 -16.19 -0.85
N GLU A 72 17.26 -15.97 -1.46
CA GLU A 72 17.95 -17.00 -2.25
C GLU A 72 18.93 -17.77 -1.37
N PRO A 73 18.84 -19.11 -1.31
CA PRO A 73 19.74 -19.92 -0.51
C PRO A 73 21.22 -19.63 -0.84
N ARG A 74 22.01 -19.30 0.17
CA ARG A 74 23.45 -18.98 0.09
C ARG A 74 23.79 -17.70 -0.69
N ARG A 75 22.83 -16.99 -1.24
CA ARG A 75 23.03 -15.76 -2.02
C ARG A 75 22.52 -14.51 -1.33
N GLY A 76 21.59 -14.64 -0.39
CA GLY A 76 21.06 -13.51 0.39
C GLY A 76 19.66 -13.09 -0.01
N ALA A 77 19.32 -11.86 0.30
CA ALA A 77 18.01 -11.26 0.06
C ALA A 77 18.04 -10.36 -1.18
N TYR A 78 17.02 -10.44 -2.02
CA TYR A 78 16.87 -9.63 -3.22
C TYR A 78 15.49 -8.99 -3.27
N VAL A 79 15.41 -7.76 -3.77
CA VAL A 79 14.12 -7.10 -4.03
C VAL A 79 13.43 -7.84 -5.18
N THR A 80 12.16 -8.20 -4.96
CA THR A 80 11.35 -8.88 -5.98
C THR A 80 11.18 -7.97 -7.21
N LYS A 81 11.33 -8.52 -8.39
CA LYS A 81 10.99 -7.83 -9.64
C LYS A 81 9.50 -8.04 -9.90
N PHE A 82 8.76 -6.97 -9.97
CA PHE A 82 7.37 -6.99 -10.41
C PHE A 82 7.35 -6.65 -11.91
N ASP A 83 6.99 -7.63 -12.73
CA ASP A 83 6.66 -7.43 -14.14
C ASP A 83 5.16 -7.12 -14.31
N SER A 84 4.76 -6.78 -15.54
CA SER A 84 3.36 -6.45 -15.84
C SER A 84 2.38 -7.56 -15.46
N ASP A 85 2.77 -8.81 -15.67
CA ASP A 85 1.91 -9.96 -15.41
C ASP A 85 1.69 -10.14 -13.91
N SER A 86 2.75 -10.03 -13.11
CA SER A 86 2.67 -10.07 -11.63
C SER A 86 1.83 -8.92 -11.06
N ILE A 87 1.94 -7.73 -11.65
CA ILE A 87 1.13 -6.56 -11.27
C ILE A 87 -0.34 -6.81 -11.58
N GLN A 88 -0.63 -7.35 -12.77
CA GLN A 88 -1.99 -7.67 -13.17
C GLN A 88 -2.62 -8.72 -12.25
N GLU A 89 -1.92 -9.80 -11.91
CA GLU A 89 -2.41 -10.81 -10.96
C GLU A 89 -2.78 -10.21 -9.60
N VAL A 90 -1.96 -9.28 -9.09
CA VAL A 90 -2.25 -8.58 -7.82
C VAL A 90 -3.53 -7.76 -7.92
N PHE A 91 -3.76 -7.05 -9.03
CA PHE A 91 -4.99 -6.29 -9.26
C PHE A 91 -6.21 -7.17 -9.45
N GLU A 92 -6.10 -8.31 -10.14
CA GLU A 92 -7.18 -9.28 -10.29
C GLU A 92 -7.63 -9.85 -8.93
N ILE A 93 -6.68 -10.21 -8.05
CA ILE A 93 -6.99 -10.67 -6.69
C ILE A 93 -7.69 -9.56 -5.89
N ARG A 94 -7.19 -8.32 -5.99
CA ARG A 94 -7.82 -7.16 -5.36
C ARG A 94 -9.27 -7.01 -5.82
N LEU A 95 -9.50 -6.98 -7.13
CA LEU A 95 -10.84 -6.83 -7.72
C LEU A 95 -11.81 -7.89 -7.21
N LEU A 96 -11.42 -9.16 -7.23
CA LEU A 96 -12.25 -10.27 -6.77
C LEU A 96 -12.65 -10.12 -5.30
N LEU A 97 -11.70 -9.78 -4.45
CA LEU A 97 -11.95 -9.67 -3.01
C LEU A 97 -12.71 -8.41 -2.64
N GLU A 98 -12.38 -7.26 -3.25
CA GLU A 98 -13.06 -6.00 -2.95
C GLU A 98 -14.50 -5.97 -3.44
N VAL A 99 -14.80 -6.51 -4.64
CA VAL A 99 -16.19 -6.65 -5.10
C VAL A 99 -17.01 -7.52 -4.14
N SER A 100 -16.42 -8.62 -3.65
CA SER A 100 -17.07 -9.45 -2.64
C SER A 100 -17.23 -8.75 -1.27
N ILE A 101 -16.35 -7.81 -0.93
CA ILE A 101 -16.47 -6.93 0.24
C ILE A 101 -17.60 -5.92 0.03
N PHE A 102 -17.70 -5.29 -1.14
CA PHE A 102 -18.79 -4.38 -1.48
C PHE A 102 -20.15 -5.06 -1.37
N GLU A 103 -20.27 -6.30 -1.87
CA GLU A 103 -21.49 -7.12 -1.71
C GLU A 103 -21.85 -7.32 -0.23
N ASP A 104 -20.89 -7.67 0.63
CA ASP A 104 -21.10 -7.84 2.07
C ASP A 104 -21.56 -6.54 2.75
N LEU A 105 -21.02 -5.39 2.33
CA LEU A 105 -21.38 -4.07 2.85
C LEU A 105 -22.79 -3.67 2.46
N ILE A 106 -23.12 -3.81 1.18
CA ILE A 106 -24.43 -3.44 0.62
C ILE A 106 -25.52 -4.33 1.20
N ARG A 107 -25.33 -5.67 1.14
CA ARG A 107 -26.30 -6.64 1.66
C ARG A 107 -26.55 -6.47 3.15
N GLY A 108 -25.48 -6.20 3.91
CA GLY A 108 -25.53 -6.02 5.35
C GLY A 108 -25.91 -4.61 5.81
N LYS A 109 -26.02 -3.65 4.89
CA LYS A 109 -26.19 -2.21 5.20
C LYS A 109 -25.19 -1.74 6.27
N LYS A 110 -23.91 -2.07 6.08
CA LYS A 110 -22.89 -1.94 7.15
C LYS A 110 -22.25 -0.55 7.21
N LEU A 111 -22.44 0.29 6.18
CA LEU A 111 -21.93 1.65 6.16
C LEU A 111 -23.00 2.62 6.65
N THR A 112 -22.63 3.50 7.55
CA THR A 112 -23.45 4.61 8.07
C THR A 112 -23.12 5.91 7.35
N ASP A 113 -23.94 6.98 7.55
CA ASP A 113 -23.62 8.29 7.01
C ASP A 113 -22.27 8.81 7.51
N ALA A 114 -21.93 8.57 8.78
CA ALA A 114 -20.61 8.92 9.32
C ALA A 114 -19.44 8.17 8.63
N ASP A 115 -19.68 6.94 8.15
CA ASP A 115 -18.66 6.22 7.38
C ASP A 115 -18.48 6.84 6.00
N PHE A 116 -19.53 7.26 5.34
CA PHE A 116 -19.46 7.98 4.07
C PHE A 116 -18.79 9.34 4.22
N ASP A 117 -19.08 10.08 5.30
CA ASP A 117 -18.40 11.35 5.59
C ASP A 117 -16.90 11.15 5.79
N ALA A 118 -16.49 10.08 6.49
CA ALA A 118 -15.08 9.75 6.69
C ALA A 118 -14.38 9.38 5.37
N LEU A 119 -15.06 8.63 4.49
CA LEU A 119 -14.53 8.29 3.17
C LEU A 119 -14.39 9.53 2.28
N HIS A 120 -15.38 10.44 2.29
CA HIS A 120 -15.28 11.72 1.58
C HIS A 120 -14.12 12.56 2.08
N ALA A 121 -13.90 12.63 3.39
CA ALA A 121 -12.79 13.39 3.97
C ALA A 121 -11.41 12.88 3.48
N LEU A 122 -11.23 11.55 3.35
CA LEU A 122 -10.02 10.96 2.79
C LEU A 122 -9.84 11.37 1.31
N VAL A 123 -10.91 11.34 0.52
CA VAL A 123 -10.86 11.72 -0.90
C VAL A 123 -10.56 13.22 -1.06
N ASP A 124 -11.17 14.07 -0.24
CA ASP A 124 -10.93 15.52 -0.26
C ASP A 124 -9.45 15.82 0.07
N GLU A 125 -8.86 15.09 1.03
CA GLU A 125 -7.44 15.22 1.36
C GLU A 125 -6.54 14.76 0.20
N MET A 126 -6.88 13.66 -0.50
CA MET A 126 -6.18 13.23 -1.70
C MET A 126 -6.22 14.30 -2.79
N ILE A 127 -7.42 14.87 -3.07
CA ILE A 127 -7.60 15.91 -4.08
C ILE A 127 -6.77 17.16 -3.74
N GLU A 128 -6.80 17.59 -2.49
CA GLU A 128 -6.04 18.74 -2.03
C GLU A 128 -4.52 18.50 -2.13
N THR A 129 -4.07 17.29 -1.77
CA THR A 129 -2.66 16.89 -1.91
C THR A 129 -2.23 16.89 -3.37
N ALA A 130 -3.06 16.37 -4.28
CA ALA A 130 -2.78 16.39 -5.72
C ALA A 130 -2.66 17.81 -6.27
N ARG A 131 -3.43 18.76 -5.70
CA ARG A 131 -3.48 20.15 -6.16
C ARG A 131 -2.33 21.02 -5.62
N THR A 132 -1.94 20.81 -4.37
CA THR A 132 -1.09 21.76 -3.63
C THR A 132 0.33 21.31 -3.44
N ASN A 133 0.64 20.02 -3.55
CA ASN A 133 1.98 19.53 -3.26
C ASN A 133 2.95 19.86 -4.42
N PRO A 134 3.99 20.68 -4.18
CA PRO A 134 4.96 21.06 -5.21
C PRO A 134 5.91 19.91 -5.59
N ASP A 135 6.15 18.98 -4.69
CA ASP A 135 6.97 17.79 -4.93
C ASP A 135 6.07 16.63 -5.40
N LYS A 136 6.14 16.34 -6.72
CA LYS A 136 5.32 15.30 -7.33
C LYS A 136 5.62 13.90 -6.81
N ASP A 137 6.85 13.59 -6.47
CA ASP A 137 7.21 12.25 -5.97
C ASP A 137 6.68 12.06 -4.54
N GLU A 138 6.77 13.07 -3.68
CA GLU A 138 6.15 13.04 -2.35
C GLU A 138 4.61 13.03 -2.44
N ALA A 139 4.01 13.77 -3.39
CA ALA A 139 2.57 13.73 -3.65
C ALA A 139 2.10 12.32 -4.05
N ILE A 140 2.83 11.66 -4.95
CA ILE A 140 2.54 10.28 -5.37
C ILE A 140 2.55 9.33 -4.15
N LEU A 141 3.57 9.42 -3.29
CA LEU A 141 3.66 8.58 -2.10
C LEU A 141 2.54 8.85 -1.10
N ALA A 142 2.20 10.13 -0.90
CA ALA A 142 1.13 10.53 0.01
C ALA A 142 -0.25 10.06 -0.50
N ILE A 143 -0.56 10.28 -1.78
CA ILE A 143 -1.82 9.87 -2.39
C ILE A 143 -1.94 8.34 -2.40
N ASN A 144 -0.88 7.62 -2.75
CA ASN A 144 -0.85 6.17 -2.67
C ASN A 144 -1.12 5.66 -1.23
N GLN A 145 -0.63 6.36 -0.20
CA GLN A 145 -0.92 6.00 1.18
C GLN A 145 -2.40 6.24 1.53
N MET A 146 -2.96 7.37 1.13
CA MET A 146 -4.37 7.71 1.40
C MET A 146 -5.35 6.83 0.62
N ASP A 147 -5.03 6.47 -0.64
CA ASP A 147 -5.77 5.51 -1.44
C ASP A 147 -5.93 4.18 -0.69
N ILE A 148 -4.82 3.67 -0.20
CA ILE A 148 -4.82 2.44 0.58
C ILE A 148 -5.61 2.57 1.88
N GLU A 149 -5.51 3.68 2.60
CA GLU A 149 -6.29 3.93 3.81
C GLU A 149 -7.79 3.94 3.53
N PHE A 150 -8.20 4.51 2.39
CA PHE A 150 -9.57 4.47 1.89
C PHE A 150 -10.08 3.03 1.70
N HIS A 151 -9.34 2.21 0.96
CA HIS A 151 -9.71 0.82 0.73
C HIS A 151 -9.69 -0.03 2.01
N GLN A 152 -8.68 0.14 2.86
CA GLN A 152 -8.62 -0.53 4.17
C GLN A 152 -9.78 -0.14 5.09
N TYR A 153 -10.25 1.12 5.04
CA TYR A 153 -11.43 1.53 5.77
C TYR A 153 -12.64 0.70 5.38
N ILE A 154 -12.88 0.56 4.08
CA ILE A 154 -13.96 -0.25 3.51
C ILE A 154 -13.81 -1.73 3.90
N TRP A 155 -12.60 -2.29 3.81
CA TRP A 155 -12.36 -3.70 4.17
C TRP A 155 -12.71 -3.98 5.63
N ARG A 156 -12.27 -3.12 6.56
CA ARG A 156 -12.58 -3.25 8.00
C ARG A 156 -14.08 -3.21 8.26
N LYS A 157 -14.80 -2.29 7.62
CA LYS A 157 -16.26 -2.12 7.78
C LYS A 157 -17.05 -3.32 7.29
N SER A 158 -16.53 -4.07 6.36
CA SER A 158 -17.18 -5.30 5.87
C SER A 158 -17.35 -6.37 6.97
N GLY A 159 -16.47 -6.38 7.97
CA GLY A 159 -16.39 -7.43 8.99
C GLY A 159 -15.91 -8.78 8.46
N SER A 160 -15.48 -8.86 7.21
CA SER A 160 -14.98 -10.07 6.56
C SER A 160 -13.50 -10.29 6.86
N ARG A 161 -13.19 -10.67 8.10
CA ARG A 161 -11.82 -10.76 8.64
C ARG A 161 -10.84 -11.54 7.74
N ARG A 162 -11.30 -12.58 7.04
CA ARG A 162 -10.42 -13.37 6.16
C ARG A 162 -10.07 -12.61 4.89
N LYS A 163 -11.03 -11.93 4.24
CA LYS A 163 -10.80 -11.11 3.05
C LYS A 163 -9.88 -9.94 3.39
N GLU A 164 -10.18 -9.24 4.47
CA GLU A 164 -9.32 -8.17 5.00
C GLU A 164 -7.90 -8.65 5.27
N LYS A 165 -7.72 -9.82 5.89
CA LYS A 165 -6.41 -10.40 6.15
C LYS A 165 -5.62 -10.67 4.87
N ILE A 166 -6.25 -11.31 3.87
CA ILE A 166 -5.61 -11.63 2.59
C ILE A 166 -5.18 -10.34 1.88
N LEU A 167 -6.06 -9.33 1.81
CA LEU A 167 -5.75 -8.04 1.21
C LEU A 167 -4.60 -7.33 1.94
N ASN A 168 -4.58 -7.37 3.28
CA ASN A 168 -3.50 -6.78 4.07
C ASN A 168 -2.17 -7.55 3.93
N GLU A 169 -2.19 -8.86 3.75
CA GLU A 169 -0.98 -9.66 3.51
C GLU A 169 -0.36 -9.32 2.13
N HIS A 170 -1.18 -9.03 1.12
CA HIS A 170 -0.74 -8.61 -0.22
C HIS A 170 -0.63 -7.09 -0.38
N PHE A 171 -0.96 -6.36 0.66
CA PHE A 171 -1.02 -4.91 0.72
C PHE A 171 0.24 -4.22 0.17
N PHE A 172 1.43 -4.74 0.52
CA PHE A 172 2.67 -4.11 0.11
C PHE A 172 2.96 -4.31 -1.39
N GLN A 173 2.57 -5.47 -1.93
CA GLN A 173 2.64 -5.74 -3.38
C GLN A 173 1.68 -4.82 -4.13
N LEU A 174 0.44 -4.67 -3.65
CA LEU A 174 -0.53 -3.70 -4.17
C LEU A 174 0.05 -2.29 -4.18
N ARG A 175 0.64 -1.86 -3.07
CA ARG A 175 1.23 -0.54 -2.95
C ARG A 175 2.36 -0.29 -3.95
N ILE A 176 3.20 -1.28 -4.20
CA ILE A 176 4.26 -1.19 -5.21
C ILE A 176 3.67 -1.15 -6.61
N ALA A 177 2.67 -2.00 -6.90
CA ALA A 177 1.97 -2.02 -8.18
C ALA A 177 1.34 -0.65 -8.47
N MET A 178 0.58 -0.09 -7.53
CA MET A 178 -0.04 1.23 -7.63
C MET A 178 0.99 2.34 -7.84
N LEU A 179 2.12 2.31 -7.10
CA LEU A 179 3.19 3.31 -7.27
C LEU A 179 3.85 3.24 -8.64
N TYR A 180 4.11 2.02 -9.14
CA TYR A 180 4.66 1.83 -10.47
C TYR A 180 3.80 2.52 -11.51
N ASP A 181 2.54 2.34 -11.41
CA ASP A 181 1.55 2.78 -12.34
C ASP A 181 1.21 4.28 -12.21
N THR A 182 0.99 4.79 -11.01
CA THR A 182 0.81 6.24 -10.77
C THR A 182 2.00 7.05 -11.29
N LYS A 183 3.24 6.51 -11.22
CA LYS A 183 4.41 7.12 -11.82
C LYS A 183 4.37 7.15 -13.35
N MET A 184 3.72 6.17 -13.97
CA MET A 184 3.57 6.10 -15.43
C MET A 184 2.46 7.04 -15.94
N THR A 185 1.31 7.06 -15.27
CA THR A 185 0.14 7.87 -15.69
C THR A 185 0.22 9.33 -15.28
N ARG A 186 0.84 9.65 -14.14
CA ARG A 186 1.02 10.99 -13.55
C ARG A 186 -0.27 11.82 -13.39
N ASN A 187 -1.43 11.18 -13.36
CA ASN A 187 -2.73 11.85 -13.23
C ASN A 187 -3.30 11.71 -11.82
N LEU A 188 -2.60 12.29 -10.84
CA LEU A 188 -2.99 12.23 -9.42
C LEU A 188 -4.40 12.74 -9.15
N ALA A 189 -4.84 13.77 -9.88
CA ALA A 189 -6.17 14.33 -9.73
C ALA A 189 -7.25 13.30 -10.14
N LYS A 190 -7.05 12.57 -11.23
CA LYS A 190 -7.97 11.52 -11.67
C LYS A 190 -8.02 10.40 -10.64
N THR A 191 -6.87 9.87 -10.22
CA THR A 191 -6.78 8.83 -9.20
C THR A 191 -7.60 9.19 -7.96
N ALA A 192 -7.46 10.43 -7.45
CA ALA A 192 -8.23 10.89 -6.30
C ALA A 192 -9.75 10.93 -6.58
N HIS A 193 -10.16 11.45 -7.76
CA HIS A 193 -11.59 11.61 -8.11
C HIS A 193 -12.30 10.28 -8.36
N ASP A 194 -11.62 9.25 -8.84
CA ASP A 194 -12.22 7.94 -9.14
C ASP A 194 -12.85 7.29 -7.88
N HIS A 195 -12.33 7.58 -6.70
CA HIS A 195 -12.90 7.13 -5.42
C HIS A 195 -14.32 7.65 -5.15
N ILE A 196 -14.70 8.81 -5.71
CA ILE A 196 -16.05 9.38 -5.55
C ILE A 196 -17.10 8.43 -6.18
N ALA A 197 -16.79 7.81 -7.31
CA ALA A 197 -17.68 6.83 -7.93
C ALA A 197 -17.89 5.61 -7.04
N ILE A 198 -16.84 5.13 -6.37
CA ILE A 198 -16.93 4.01 -5.40
C ILE A 198 -17.80 4.39 -4.19
N ILE A 199 -17.66 5.59 -3.64
CA ILE A 199 -18.51 6.06 -2.54
C ILE A 199 -19.99 6.10 -2.97
N ASN A 200 -20.26 6.69 -4.14
CA ASN A 200 -21.62 6.88 -4.64
C ASN A 200 -22.34 5.53 -4.89
N CYS A 201 -21.67 4.58 -5.52
CA CYS A 201 -22.27 3.28 -5.77
C CYS A 201 -22.52 2.48 -4.48
N LEU A 202 -21.60 2.53 -3.50
CA LEU A 202 -21.79 1.92 -2.19
C LEU A 202 -22.97 2.54 -1.43
N ARG A 203 -23.12 3.87 -1.48
CA ARG A 203 -24.24 4.60 -0.87
C ARG A 203 -25.58 4.21 -1.50
N ASN A 204 -25.60 4.03 -2.82
CA ASN A 204 -26.80 3.65 -3.58
C ASN A 204 -27.12 2.14 -3.48
N GLY A 205 -26.20 1.33 -2.99
CA GLY A 205 -26.34 -0.12 -2.93
C GLY A 205 -26.28 -0.81 -4.31
N ASP A 206 -25.60 -0.18 -5.27
CA ASP A 206 -25.49 -0.64 -6.66
C ASP A 206 -24.17 -1.39 -6.88
N LEU A 207 -24.23 -2.71 -6.70
CA LEU A 207 -23.05 -3.57 -6.77
C LEU A 207 -22.40 -3.59 -8.16
N GLU A 208 -23.20 -3.54 -9.23
CA GLU A 208 -22.66 -3.59 -10.59
C GLU A 208 -21.88 -2.30 -10.91
N ASN A 209 -22.44 -1.14 -10.55
CA ASN A 209 -21.70 0.11 -10.66
C ASN A 209 -20.50 0.19 -9.71
N CYS A 210 -20.56 -0.43 -8.52
CA CYS A 210 -19.38 -0.53 -7.66
C CYS A 210 -18.27 -1.34 -8.30
N ARG A 211 -18.61 -2.46 -8.95
CA ARG A 211 -17.65 -3.27 -9.68
C ARG A 211 -17.01 -2.48 -10.82
N GLN A 212 -17.83 -1.78 -11.63
CA GLN A 212 -17.32 -0.99 -12.73
C GLN A 212 -16.44 0.17 -12.23
N ALA A 213 -16.87 0.89 -11.20
CA ALA A 213 -16.08 1.97 -10.60
C ALA A 213 -14.72 1.47 -10.06
N LEU A 214 -14.68 0.26 -9.49
CA LEU A 214 -13.41 -0.33 -9.04
C LEU A 214 -12.53 -0.75 -10.23
N ILE A 215 -13.11 -1.30 -11.30
CA ILE A 215 -12.39 -1.62 -12.54
C ILE A 215 -11.78 -0.34 -13.13
N ASP A 216 -12.60 0.70 -13.31
CA ASP A 216 -12.15 1.98 -13.88
C ASP A 216 -11.05 2.62 -13.02
N HIS A 217 -11.16 2.48 -11.69
CA HIS A 217 -10.15 2.94 -10.75
C HIS A 217 -8.85 2.14 -10.85
N ILE A 218 -8.92 0.81 -11.00
CA ILE A 218 -7.74 -0.08 -11.14
C ILE A 218 -7.13 0.04 -12.55
N GLU A 219 -7.93 0.09 -13.62
CA GLU A 219 -7.47 0.19 -15.02
C GLU A 219 -6.98 1.59 -15.42
N THR A 220 -7.15 2.55 -14.56
CA THR A 220 -6.51 3.87 -14.73
C THR A 220 -5.01 3.76 -14.53
N TYR A 221 -4.64 2.64 -14.09
CA TYR A 221 -3.31 2.24 -13.82
C TYR A 221 -2.71 1.47 -14.99
#